data_3e04f605898af5afe1d4f2d1a6bf84ac
#
_entry.id   3e04f605898af5afe1d4f2d1a6bf84ac
#
_cell.length_a   1.000
_cell.length_b   1.000
_cell.length_c   1.000
_cell.angle_alpha   90.00
_cell.angle_beta   90.00
_cell.angle_gamma   90.00
#
_symmetry.space_group_name_H-M   'P 1'
#
loop_
_entity.id
_entity.type
_entity.pdbx_description
1 polymer ?
#
loop_
_entity_poly.entity_id
_entity_poly.type
_entity_poly.pdbx_seq_one_letter_code
_entity_poly.pdbx_strand_id
1 'polypeptide(L)'
;MDDVVEVDAPAEVVWSVLTDFDRYGDWNPFISRCRADLTVGAPIDMRVEQLAPRPIRMREWIRSVTAGREFSYSMKPIPLGALRSKRSHTLTPLAGDRTRYESHFELDGWLAPLVGLLFGRGFKKGFPGMTTAVEREAERRHAR
;
A
#
# COMPACT_ATOMS: atom_id res chain seq x y z
N MET A 1 -8.90 7.45 3.35
CA MET A 1 -8.70 7.52 1.89
C MET A 1 -8.73 6.11 1.33
N ASP A 2 -9.67 5.84 0.46
CA ASP A 2 -9.91 4.50 -0.07
C ASP A 2 -9.84 4.52 -1.59
N ASP A 3 -9.19 3.50 -2.14
CA ASP A 3 -9.15 3.26 -3.58
C ASP A 3 -9.58 1.82 -3.83
N VAL A 4 -10.51 1.62 -4.74
CA VAL A 4 -11.07 0.30 -5.06
C VAL A 4 -11.01 0.11 -6.58
N VAL A 5 -10.45 -1.03 -6.99
CA VAL A 5 -10.47 -1.44 -8.40
C VAL A 5 -10.86 -2.90 -8.53
N GLU A 6 -11.46 -3.25 -9.64
CA GLU A 6 -11.62 -4.64 -10.05
C GLU A 6 -10.49 -5.00 -11.01
N VAL A 7 -9.72 -6.00 -10.62
CA VAL A 7 -8.55 -6.47 -11.38
C VAL A 7 -8.93 -7.71 -12.17
N ASP A 8 -8.60 -7.72 -13.44
CA ASP A 8 -8.86 -8.85 -14.34
C ASP A 8 -7.74 -9.91 -14.20
N ALA A 9 -7.61 -10.41 -12.99
CA ALA A 9 -6.66 -11.45 -12.61
C ALA A 9 -7.14 -12.12 -11.31
N PRO A 10 -6.80 -13.40 -11.08
CA PRO A 10 -7.17 -14.09 -9.85
C PRO A 10 -6.43 -13.52 -8.64
N ALA A 11 -7.01 -13.72 -7.45
CA ALA A 11 -6.49 -13.15 -6.19
C ALA A 11 -5.04 -13.56 -5.92
N GLU A 12 -4.66 -14.77 -6.25
CA GLU A 12 -3.27 -15.25 -6.07
C GLU A 12 -2.26 -14.46 -6.90
N VAL A 13 -2.64 -14.00 -8.09
CA VAL A 13 -1.78 -13.17 -8.95
C VAL A 13 -1.67 -11.76 -8.34
N VAL A 14 -2.78 -11.17 -7.92
CA VAL A 14 -2.77 -9.85 -7.29
C VAL A 14 -1.97 -9.89 -5.99
N TRP A 15 -2.15 -10.94 -5.19
CA TRP A 15 -1.37 -11.13 -3.96
C TRP A 15 0.13 -11.21 -4.24
N SER A 16 0.52 -11.93 -5.29
CA SER A 16 1.93 -12.04 -5.67
C SER A 16 2.54 -10.69 -6.06
N VAL A 17 1.77 -9.83 -6.71
CA VAL A 17 2.22 -8.46 -7.05
C VAL A 17 2.41 -7.64 -5.78
N LEU A 18 1.43 -7.67 -4.88
CA LEU A 18 1.46 -6.87 -3.64
C LEU A 18 2.56 -7.29 -2.67
N THR A 19 2.93 -8.56 -2.66
CA THR A 19 3.90 -9.12 -1.70
C THR A 19 5.28 -9.33 -2.28
N ASP A 20 5.47 -9.11 -3.57
CA ASP A 20 6.78 -9.16 -4.22
C ASP A 20 7.52 -7.83 -4.02
N PHE A 21 7.86 -7.57 -2.76
CA PHE A 21 8.41 -6.28 -2.33
C PHE A 21 9.70 -5.90 -3.06
N ASP A 22 10.55 -6.87 -3.35
CA ASP A 22 11.84 -6.62 -4.02
C ASP A 22 11.67 -6.06 -5.43
N ARG A 23 10.51 -6.26 -6.06
CA ARG A 23 10.20 -5.81 -7.40
C ARG A 23 9.36 -4.55 -7.48
N TYR A 24 9.05 -3.94 -6.36
CA TYR A 24 8.23 -2.73 -6.35
C TYR A 24 8.80 -1.63 -7.25
N GLY A 25 10.11 -1.50 -7.33
CA GLY A 25 10.75 -0.51 -8.19
C GLY A 25 10.48 -0.69 -9.68
N ASP A 26 10.07 -1.89 -10.12
CA ASP A 26 9.82 -2.18 -11.53
C ASP A 26 8.48 -1.63 -12.02
N TRP A 27 7.51 -1.46 -11.14
CA TRP A 27 6.15 -1.11 -11.54
C TRP A 27 5.46 -0.07 -10.64
N ASN A 28 5.91 0.11 -9.40
CA ASN A 28 5.22 0.95 -8.42
C ASN A 28 5.75 2.39 -8.46
N PRO A 29 4.93 3.38 -8.88
CA PRO A 29 5.38 4.76 -8.98
C PRO A 29 5.42 5.48 -7.63
N PHE A 30 4.79 4.93 -6.60
CA PHE A 30 4.67 5.56 -5.29
C PHE A 30 5.70 5.00 -4.30
N ILE A 31 5.85 3.68 -4.23
CA ILE A 31 6.84 3.03 -3.38
C ILE A 31 7.89 2.40 -4.30
N SER A 32 9.02 3.11 -4.47
CA SER A 32 10.06 2.70 -5.42
C SER A 32 11.00 1.63 -4.87
N ARG A 33 11.02 1.46 -3.56
CA ARG A 33 11.74 0.39 -2.86
C ARG A 33 10.94 -0.07 -1.67
N CYS A 34 10.90 -1.38 -1.47
CA CYS A 34 10.23 -1.97 -0.33
C CYS A 34 10.97 -3.21 0.12
N ARG A 35 11.10 -3.37 1.43
CA ARG A 35 11.70 -4.55 2.03
C ARG A 35 10.92 -4.93 3.28
N ALA A 36 10.43 -6.16 3.31
CA ALA A 36 9.70 -6.67 4.45
C ALA A 36 9.70 -8.20 4.47
N ASP A 37 9.65 -8.76 5.68
CA ASP A 37 9.12 -10.09 5.90
C ASP A 37 7.65 -9.94 6.25
N LEU A 38 6.77 -10.65 5.55
CA LEU A 38 5.33 -10.50 5.75
C LEU A 38 4.88 -11.27 7.00
N THR A 39 5.31 -10.78 8.15
CA THR A 39 5.06 -11.36 9.47
C THR A 39 4.61 -10.25 10.41
N VAL A 40 3.57 -10.49 11.20
CA VAL A 40 3.06 -9.50 12.18
C VAL A 40 4.18 -9.10 13.13
N GLY A 41 4.36 -7.79 13.31
CA GLY A 41 5.40 -7.20 14.14
C GLY A 41 6.71 -6.93 13.42
N ALA A 42 6.92 -7.45 12.22
CA ALA A 42 8.13 -7.20 11.44
C ALA A 42 8.12 -5.80 10.83
N PRO A 43 9.30 -5.18 10.63
CA PRO A 43 9.37 -3.90 9.95
C PRO A 43 9.10 -4.03 8.45
N ILE A 44 8.54 -2.99 7.89
CA ILE A 44 8.47 -2.77 6.46
C ILE A 44 9.18 -1.46 6.13
N ASP A 45 10.25 -1.56 5.36
CA ASP A 45 11.06 -0.42 4.96
C ASP A 45 10.68 0.00 3.55
N MET A 46 10.39 1.28 3.37
CA MET A 46 9.89 1.81 2.11
C MET A 46 10.63 3.07 1.72
N ARG A 47 10.82 3.24 0.41
CA ARG A 47 11.19 4.50 -0.19
C ARG A 47 9.97 5.05 -0.92
N VAL A 48 9.44 6.16 -0.42
CA VAL A 48 8.19 6.74 -0.92
C VAL A 48 8.49 7.93 -1.82
N GLU A 49 7.96 7.88 -3.03
CA GLU A 49 8.06 8.94 -4.02
C GLU A 49 6.85 9.88 -3.94
N GLN A 50 6.99 11.08 -4.48
CA GLN A 50 5.88 12.00 -4.71
C GLN A 50 5.24 12.64 -3.46
N LEU A 51 5.72 12.36 -2.26
CA LEU A 51 5.25 13.03 -1.05
C LEU A 51 5.95 14.36 -0.80
N ALA A 52 7.21 14.45 -1.21
CA ALA A 52 8.05 15.62 -1.04
C ALA A 52 8.90 15.80 -2.30
N PRO A 53 9.66 16.90 -2.43
CA PRO A 53 10.56 17.09 -3.57
C PRO A 53 11.60 15.99 -3.74
N ARG A 54 11.96 15.32 -2.64
CA ARG A 54 12.88 14.17 -2.66
C ARG A 54 12.17 12.94 -2.08
N PRO A 55 12.58 11.72 -2.49
CA PRO A 55 12.04 10.51 -1.90
C PRO A 55 12.26 10.47 -0.38
N ILE A 56 11.28 9.92 0.32
CA ILE A 56 11.32 9.78 1.78
C ILE A 56 11.50 8.31 2.13
N ARG A 57 12.44 8.01 3.01
CA ARG A 57 12.57 6.67 3.61
C ARG A 57 11.67 6.57 4.81
N MET A 58 10.87 5.50 4.86
CA MET A 58 9.92 5.26 5.94
C MET A 58 10.08 3.84 6.45
N ARG A 59 9.99 3.68 7.76
CA ARG A 59 9.86 2.37 8.40
C ARG A 59 8.54 2.32 9.14
N GLU A 60 7.76 1.31 8.81
CA GLU A 60 6.51 1.00 9.50
C GLU A 60 6.54 -0.46 9.93
N TRP A 61 5.46 -0.94 10.53
CA TRP A 61 5.40 -2.30 11.09
C TRP A 61 4.17 -3.02 10.60
N ILE A 62 4.34 -4.28 10.21
CA ILE A 62 3.24 -5.15 9.80
C ILE A 62 2.33 -5.37 11.02
N ARG A 63 1.05 -5.11 10.86
CA ARG A 63 0.05 -5.23 11.93
C ARG A 63 -0.85 -6.43 11.77
N SER A 64 -1.19 -6.80 10.55
CA SER A 64 -2.02 -7.97 10.27
C SER A 64 -1.63 -8.60 8.95
N VAL A 65 -1.81 -9.92 8.86
CA VAL A 65 -1.61 -10.70 7.64
C VAL A 65 -2.63 -11.82 7.61
N THR A 66 -3.41 -11.88 6.54
CA THR A 66 -4.23 -13.03 6.19
C THR A 66 -3.81 -13.44 4.78
N ALA A 67 -3.07 -14.53 4.68
CA ALA A 67 -2.42 -14.94 3.43
C ALA A 67 -3.40 -14.99 2.25
N GLY A 68 -3.04 -14.34 1.17
CA GLY A 68 -3.85 -14.27 -0.04
C GLY A 68 -5.05 -13.32 0.04
N ARG A 69 -5.27 -12.67 1.17
CA ARG A 69 -6.47 -11.84 1.38
C ARG A 69 -6.17 -10.42 1.81
N GLU A 70 -5.28 -10.24 2.80
CA GLU A 70 -5.10 -8.94 3.42
C GLU A 70 -3.76 -8.85 4.12
N PHE A 71 -3.14 -7.67 4.07
CA PHE A 71 -2.13 -7.29 5.04
C PHE A 71 -2.23 -5.79 5.33
N SER A 72 -1.79 -5.41 6.51
CA SER A 72 -1.78 -4.02 6.93
C SER A 72 -0.50 -3.66 7.65
N TYR A 73 -0.17 -2.38 7.61
CA TYR A 73 0.97 -1.85 8.35
C TYR A 73 0.67 -0.43 8.81
N SER A 74 1.41 0.01 9.81
CA SER A 74 1.26 1.35 10.37
C SER A 74 2.57 1.85 10.94
N MET A 75 2.68 3.16 11.02
CA MET A 75 3.77 3.81 11.73
C MET A 75 3.71 3.53 13.23
N LYS A 76 4.82 3.72 13.94
CA LYS A 76 4.82 3.75 15.39
C LYS A 76 4.01 4.97 15.85
N PRO A 77 3.00 4.82 16.70
CA PRO A 77 2.21 5.97 17.15
C PRO A 77 3.09 7.00 17.86
N ILE A 78 2.89 8.26 17.50
CA ILE A 78 3.55 9.37 18.20
C ILE A 78 2.82 9.60 19.53
N PRO A 79 3.55 9.82 20.65
CA PRO A 79 2.95 9.99 21.96
C PRO A 79 1.89 11.10 22.02
N LEU A 80 1.02 11.03 23.03
CA LEU A 80 -0.06 12.01 23.31
C LEU A 80 -1.13 12.05 22.20
N GLY A 81 -1.31 10.97 21.47
CA GLY A 81 -2.29 10.92 20.38
C GLY A 81 -1.97 11.85 19.22
N ALA A 82 -0.70 12.26 19.06
CA ALA A 82 -0.32 13.25 18.07
C ALA A 82 -0.52 12.75 16.63
N LEU A 83 -0.15 11.49 16.36
CA LEU A 83 -0.26 10.94 15.01
C LEU A 83 -0.31 9.41 15.04
N ARG A 84 -1.24 8.84 14.27
CA ARG A 84 -1.35 7.40 14.01
C ARG A 84 -1.72 7.21 12.54
N SER A 85 -1.25 6.13 11.95
CA SER A 85 -1.61 5.77 10.58
C SER A 85 -1.98 4.30 10.48
N LYS A 86 -2.73 3.97 9.43
CA LYS A 86 -2.97 2.59 9.03
C LYS A 86 -3.10 2.53 7.52
N ARG A 87 -2.39 1.62 6.92
CA ARG A 87 -2.54 1.29 5.52
C ARG A 87 -2.87 -0.20 5.39
N SER A 88 -3.86 -0.53 4.59
CA SER A 88 -4.23 -1.92 4.35
C SER A 88 -4.49 -2.18 2.88
N HIS A 89 -4.21 -3.41 2.49
CA HIS A 89 -4.46 -3.94 1.16
C HIS A 89 -5.35 -5.17 1.33
N THR A 90 -6.52 -5.15 0.73
CA THR A 90 -7.52 -6.21 0.88
C THR A 90 -7.93 -6.74 -0.49
N LEU A 91 -7.94 -8.06 -0.63
CA LEU A 91 -8.35 -8.76 -1.85
C LEU A 91 -9.63 -9.56 -1.60
N THR A 92 -10.61 -9.38 -2.47
CA THR A 92 -11.84 -10.17 -2.47
C THR A 92 -11.97 -10.86 -3.82
N PRO A 93 -11.90 -12.19 -3.86
CA PRO A 93 -12.09 -12.93 -5.12
C PRO A 93 -13.49 -12.70 -5.67
N LEU A 94 -13.55 -12.51 -6.99
CA LEU A 94 -14.81 -12.38 -7.74
C LEU A 94 -14.92 -13.53 -8.74
N ALA A 95 -16.11 -13.71 -9.30
CA ALA A 95 -16.32 -14.70 -10.34
C ALA A 95 -15.50 -14.39 -11.59
N GLY A 96 -15.08 -15.44 -12.33
CA GLY A 96 -14.38 -15.27 -13.61
C GLY A 96 -12.92 -14.87 -13.48
N ASP A 97 -12.21 -15.36 -12.48
CA ASP A 97 -10.78 -15.03 -12.24
C ASP A 97 -10.53 -13.52 -12.14
N ARG A 98 -11.41 -12.84 -11.44
CA ARG A 98 -11.31 -11.41 -11.16
C ARG A 98 -11.17 -11.20 -9.67
N THR A 99 -10.64 -10.05 -9.29
CA THR A 99 -10.40 -9.71 -7.89
C THR A 99 -10.77 -8.26 -7.63
N ARG A 100 -11.48 -8.01 -6.54
CA ARG A 100 -11.60 -6.64 -6.02
C ARG A 100 -10.39 -6.37 -5.14
N TYR A 101 -9.65 -5.33 -5.48
CA TYR A 101 -8.55 -4.84 -4.68
C TYR A 101 -8.94 -3.53 -4.02
N GLU A 102 -8.83 -3.48 -2.70
CA GLU A 102 -9.11 -2.30 -1.90
C GLU A 102 -7.84 -1.85 -1.20
N SER A 103 -7.46 -0.61 -1.44
CA SER A 103 -6.35 0.08 -0.76
C SER A 103 -6.94 1.11 0.19
N HIS A 104 -6.62 0.98 1.47
CA HIS A 104 -7.13 1.88 2.51
C HIS A 104 -5.96 2.58 3.21
N PHE A 105 -6.14 3.88 3.45
CA PHE A 105 -5.21 4.66 4.27
C PHE A 105 -5.99 5.57 5.20
N GLU A 106 -5.62 5.56 6.47
CA GLU A 106 -6.13 6.50 7.45
C GLU A 106 -4.98 7.13 8.24
N LEU A 107 -5.19 8.39 8.63
CA LEU A 107 -4.25 9.17 9.39
C LEU A 107 -5.04 9.91 10.46
N ASP A 108 -4.73 9.63 11.73
CA ASP A 108 -5.44 10.16 12.88
C ASP A 108 -4.48 10.86 13.83
N GLY A 109 -5.05 11.69 14.70
CA GLY A 109 -4.31 12.43 15.71
C GLY A 109 -4.41 13.94 15.48
N TRP A 110 -4.01 14.72 16.50
CA TRP A 110 -4.12 16.18 16.42
C TRP A 110 -3.11 16.81 15.45
N LEU A 111 -2.04 16.09 15.04
CA LEU A 111 -1.14 16.52 13.98
C LEU A 111 -1.61 16.13 12.58
N ALA A 112 -2.64 15.28 12.44
CA ALA A 112 -3.11 14.81 11.15
C ALA A 112 -3.49 15.95 10.18
N PRO A 113 -4.16 17.04 10.60
CA PRO A 113 -4.45 18.16 9.71
C PRO A 113 -3.20 18.81 9.14
N LEU A 114 -2.13 18.94 9.92
CA LEU A 114 -0.86 19.51 9.47
C LEU A 114 -0.17 18.60 8.46
N VAL A 115 -0.13 17.29 8.72
CA VAL A 115 0.43 16.31 7.80
C VAL A 115 -0.37 16.29 6.49
N GLY A 116 -1.69 16.36 6.57
CA GLY A 116 -2.55 16.45 5.40
C GLY A 116 -2.30 17.72 4.57
N LEU A 117 -2.02 18.83 5.23
CA LEU A 117 -1.67 20.08 4.54
C LEU A 117 -0.33 19.96 3.80
N LEU A 118 0.67 19.35 4.44
CA LEU A 118 2.03 19.23 3.86
C LEU A 118 2.12 18.16 2.78
N PHE A 119 1.44 17.02 2.96
CA PHE A 119 1.60 15.83 2.11
C PHE A 119 0.33 15.41 1.38
N GLY A 120 -0.78 16.12 1.57
CA GLY A 120 -2.08 15.71 1.03
C GLY A 120 -2.11 15.56 -0.49
N ARG A 121 -1.41 16.41 -1.22
CA ARG A 121 -1.32 16.31 -2.69
C ARG A 121 -0.57 15.03 -3.10
N GLY A 122 0.52 14.72 -2.39
CA GLY A 122 1.29 13.50 -2.62
C GLY A 122 0.45 12.24 -2.34
N PHE A 123 -0.32 12.23 -1.24
CA PHE A 123 -1.23 11.14 -0.94
C PHE A 123 -2.30 10.95 -2.01
N LYS A 124 -2.94 12.04 -2.43
CA LYS A 124 -4.01 12.00 -3.45
C LYS A 124 -3.52 11.52 -4.81
N LYS A 125 -2.25 11.73 -5.12
CA LYS A 125 -1.62 11.25 -6.35
C LYS A 125 -1.03 9.84 -6.16
N GLY A 126 -0.34 9.63 -5.05
CA GLY A 126 0.44 8.42 -4.80
C GLY A 126 -0.42 7.17 -4.60
N PHE A 127 -1.43 7.24 -3.73
CA PHE A 127 -2.25 6.06 -3.44
C PHE A 127 -3.05 5.58 -4.66
N PRO A 128 -3.80 6.45 -5.38
CA PRO A 128 -4.47 6.01 -6.61
C PRO A 128 -3.51 5.55 -7.69
N GLY A 129 -2.35 6.20 -7.80
CA GLY A 129 -1.30 5.80 -8.75
C GLY A 129 -0.78 4.40 -8.49
N MET A 130 -0.54 4.06 -7.24
CA MET A 130 -0.15 2.71 -6.85
C MET A 130 -1.26 1.70 -7.13
N THR A 131 -2.49 2.02 -6.79
CA THR A 131 -3.65 1.14 -7.02
C THR A 131 -3.79 0.79 -8.51
N THR A 132 -3.69 1.78 -9.38
CA THR A 132 -3.70 1.57 -10.83
C THR A 132 -2.50 0.72 -11.29
N ALA A 133 -1.33 0.95 -10.70
CA ALA A 133 -0.13 0.20 -11.05
C ALA A 133 -0.24 -1.28 -10.62
N VAL A 134 -0.83 -1.57 -9.46
CA VAL A 134 -1.11 -2.95 -9.02
C VAL A 134 -2.03 -3.65 -10.03
N GLU A 135 -3.10 -2.98 -10.43
CA GLU A 135 -4.05 -3.51 -11.43
C GLU A 135 -3.32 -3.87 -12.73
N ARG A 136 -2.57 -2.93 -13.28
CA ARG A 136 -1.84 -3.14 -14.54
C ARG A 136 -0.82 -4.26 -14.45
N GLU A 137 -0.06 -4.30 -13.38
CA GLU A 137 0.98 -5.33 -13.19
C GLU A 137 0.37 -6.72 -13.00
N ALA A 138 -0.71 -6.82 -12.24
CA ALA A 138 -1.39 -8.10 -12.04
C ALA A 138 -1.98 -8.62 -13.34
N GLU A 139 -2.64 -7.76 -14.11
CA GLU A 139 -3.21 -8.12 -15.40
C GLU A 139 -2.13 -8.52 -16.41
N ARG A 140 -1.01 -7.82 -16.42
CA ARG A 140 0.14 -8.15 -17.25
C ARG A 140 0.73 -9.53 -16.89
N ARG A 141 0.89 -9.83 -15.62
CA ARG A 141 1.40 -11.14 -15.16
C ARG A 141 0.43 -12.27 -15.47
N HIS A 142 -0.86 -12.01 -15.35
CA HIS A 142 -1.90 -13.01 -15.63
C HIS A 142 -2.00 -13.33 -17.13
N ALA A 143 -1.73 -12.37 -18.00
CA ALA A 143 -1.79 -12.53 -19.45
C ALA A 143 -0.61 -13.34 -20.03
N ARG A 144 0.40 -13.68 -19.24
CA ARG A 144 1.55 -14.46 -19.67
C ARG A 144 1.29 -15.97 -19.69
#